data_4bb3c40380c81f0320b06b4d8716cac9
#
_entry.id   4bb3c40380c81f0320b06b4d8716cac9
#
_cell.length_a   1.000
_cell.length_b   1.000
_cell.length_c   1.000
_cell.angle_alpha   90.00
_cell.angle_beta   90.00
_cell.angle_gamma   90.00
#
_symmetry.space_group_name_H-M   'P 1'
#
loop_
_entity.id
_entity.type
_entity.pdbx_description
1 polymer ?
#
loop_
_entity_poly.entity_id
_entity_poly.type
_entity_poly.pdbx_seq_one_letter_code
_entity_poly.pdbx_strand_id
1 'polypeptide(L)'
;MNKEYTLLDLYEIYCEAMPRYPLAYERFRDILHKDNSQIFTAESSETIIGFVVVNGNSVVILCVKKEYRHSSYGKHLLIMAEGFISASYDEVVLGGGGLFQGVPCDEGEESSVPFFEKRGYNADFTSVNMGLTLNEKSVQKLKEIPRPDGVTYRFADDNDREKLLAAVKDAQADWLPIFEENKDAPVLLAVCGDEIAGFEMVEEYGGMFFSDNEKHGMIGCVGVTHKYRRRGIGLAMTAEGSLSLYERNCKDIQLLYVERVAWYNKLGYEVTSRQWMGRKKIQDIMF
;
A
#
# COMPACT_ATOMS: atom_id res chain seq x y z
N MET A 1 1.00 17.58 -33.56
CA MET A 1 1.16 16.08 -33.62
C MET A 1 1.55 15.65 -32.24
N ASN A 2 0.70 14.90 -31.54
CA ASN A 2 1.09 14.35 -30.24
C ASN A 2 2.24 13.38 -30.52
N LYS A 3 3.40 13.63 -29.91
CA LYS A 3 4.52 12.70 -29.96
C LYS A 3 4.10 11.43 -29.22
N GLU A 4 4.19 10.27 -29.85
CA GLU A 4 3.98 9.01 -29.15
C GLU A 4 5.09 8.87 -28.09
N TYR A 5 4.69 8.85 -26.82
CA TYR A 5 5.60 8.55 -25.71
C TYR A 5 5.76 7.03 -25.57
N THR A 6 6.92 6.61 -25.08
CA THR A 6 7.14 5.23 -24.67
C THR A 6 6.93 5.08 -23.16
N LEU A 7 6.65 3.88 -22.70
CA LEU A 7 6.61 3.60 -21.26
C LEU A 7 7.94 3.90 -20.57
N LEU A 8 9.05 3.77 -21.29
CA LEU A 8 10.38 4.08 -20.76
C LEU A 8 10.53 5.58 -20.48
N ASP A 9 10.02 6.45 -21.36
CA ASP A 9 10.03 7.90 -21.13
C ASP A 9 9.29 8.25 -19.81
N LEU A 10 8.14 7.63 -19.57
CA LEU A 10 7.37 7.85 -18.33
C LEU A 10 8.09 7.28 -17.10
N TYR A 11 8.74 6.14 -17.23
CA TYR A 11 9.51 5.53 -16.17
C TYR A 11 10.72 6.37 -15.76
N GLU A 12 11.46 6.93 -16.71
CA GLU A 12 12.56 7.85 -16.45
C GLU A 12 12.07 9.10 -15.69
N ILE A 13 10.93 9.67 -16.09
CA ILE A 13 10.31 10.80 -15.37
C ILE A 13 9.91 10.38 -13.95
N TYR A 14 9.35 9.17 -13.78
CA TYR A 14 9.01 8.65 -12.45
C TYR A 14 10.25 8.53 -11.55
N CYS A 15 11.31 7.90 -12.03
CA CYS A 15 12.55 7.70 -11.27
C CYS A 15 13.18 9.04 -10.86
N GLU A 16 13.17 10.05 -11.75
CA GLU A 16 13.66 11.39 -11.44
C GLU A 16 12.77 12.11 -10.42
N ALA A 17 11.45 12.02 -10.59
CA ALA A 17 10.49 12.75 -9.77
C ALA A 17 10.27 12.13 -8.39
N MET A 18 10.46 10.82 -8.24
CA MET A 18 10.13 10.01 -7.06
C MET A 18 11.31 9.15 -6.57
N PRO A 19 12.52 9.72 -6.35
CA PRO A 19 13.72 8.93 -6.03
C PRO A 19 13.62 8.20 -4.67
N ARG A 20 12.75 8.66 -3.77
CA ARG A 20 12.49 8.02 -2.46
C ARG A 20 11.54 6.82 -2.53
N TYR A 21 10.91 6.60 -3.69
CA TYR A 21 9.93 5.54 -3.94
C TYR A 21 10.38 4.68 -5.13
N PRO A 22 11.48 3.93 -4.98
CA PRO A 22 12.03 3.11 -6.06
C PRO A 22 11.02 2.05 -6.48
N LEU A 23 10.89 1.85 -7.78
CA LEU A 23 9.94 0.92 -8.36
C LEU A 23 10.60 0.19 -9.52
N ALA A 24 10.52 -1.15 -9.56
CA ALA A 24 10.99 -1.92 -10.70
C ALA A 24 10.18 -1.59 -11.96
N TYR A 25 10.85 -1.58 -13.13
CA TYR A 25 10.21 -1.22 -14.40
C TYR A 25 8.98 -2.08 -14.72
N GLU A 26 9.08 -3.38 -14.49
CA GLU A 26 7.96 -4.32 -14.73
C GLU A 26 6.74 -3.96 -13.89
N ARG A 27 6.96 -3.62 -12.61
CA ARG A 27 5.88 -3.21 -11.71
C ARG A 27 5.28 -1.87 -12.10
N PHE A 28 6.12 -0.91 -12.51
CA PHE A 28 5.65 0.37 -13.05
C PHE A 28 4.78 0.16 -14.29
N ARG A 29 5.24 -0.67 -15.24
CA ARG A 29 4.50 -1.05 -16.45
C ARG A 29 3.14 -1.66 -16.08
N ASP A 30 3.10 -2.59 -15.13
CA ASP A 30 1.87 -3.29 -14.75
C ASP A 30 0.85 -2.35 -14.10
N ILE A 31 1.31 -1.33 -13.35
CA ILE A 31 0.45 -0.27 -12.80
C ILE A 31 -0.18 0.56 -13.93
N LEU A 32 0.60 0.93 -14.94
CA LEU A 32 0.11 1.73 -16.06
C LEU A 32 -0.82 0.96 -17.00
N HIS A 33 -0.67 -0.37 -17.07
CA HIS A 33 -1.51 -1.25 -17.92
C HIS A 33 -2.73 -1.85 -17.18
N LYS A 34 -3.02 -1.43 -15.96
CA LYS A 34 -4.28 -1.86 -15.31
C LYS A 34 -5.48 -1.47 -16.16
N ASP A 35 -6.48 -2.34 -16.17
CA ASP A 35 -7.75 -2.09 -16.85
C ASP A 35 -8.32 -0.74 -16.45
N ASN A 36 -8.78 0.03 -17.45
CA ASN A 36 -9.32 1.39 -17.28
C ASN A 36 -8.30 2.46 -16.80
N SER A 37 -7.00 2.22 -16.89
CA SER A 37 -6.02 3.27 -16.66
C SER A 37 -5.98 4.26 -17.82
N GLN A 38 -5.99 5.56 -17.49
CA GLN A 38 -5.83 6.66 -18.46
C GLN A 38 -4.57 7.46 -18.09
N ILE A 39 -3.78 7.81 -19.12
CA ILE A 39 -2.55 8.59 -18.96
C ILE A 39 -2.69 9.90 -19.73
N PHE A 40 -2.35 11.02 -19.07
CA PHE A 40 -2.19 12.32 -19.70
C PHE A 40 -0.76 12.80 -19.52
N THR A 41 -0.20 13.43 -20.53
CA THR A 41 1.18 13.94 -20.53
C THR A 41 1.23 15.45 -20.65
N ALA A 42 2.29 16.05 -20.13
CA ALA A 42 2.65 17.44 -20.32
C ALA A 42 3.97 17.51 -21.09
N GLU A 43 4.02 18.40 -22.09
CA GLU A 43 5.17 18.57 -22.98
C GLU A 43 5.73 20.00 -22.89
N SER A 44 7.05 20.11 -23.10
CA SER A 44 7.74 21.38 -23.32
C SER A 44 8.80 21.15 -24.40
N SER A 45 8.79 22.00 -25.44
CA SER A 45 9.75 21.92 -26.56
C SER A 45 9.87 20.50 -27.15
N GLU A 46 8.70 19.86 -27.41
CA GLU A 46 8.60 18.49 -27.95
C GLU A 46 9.13 17.37 -27.04
N THR A 47 9.40 17.67 -25.77
CA THR A 47 9.85 16.68 -24.79
C THR A 47 8.79 16.51 -23.70
N ILE A 48 8.48 15.26 -23.33
CA ILE A 48 7.59 14.97 -22.20
C ILE A 48 8.32 15.33 -20.91
N ILE A 49 7.66 16.14 -20.11
CA ILE A 49 8.20 16.69 -18.85
C ILE A 49 7.39 16.31 -17.62
N GLY A 50 6.26 15.67 -17.82
CA GLY A 50 5.41 15.20 -16.74
C GLY A 50 4.23 14.38 -17.26
N PHE A 51 3.62 13.65 -16.34
CA PHE A 51 2.44 12.84 -16.64
C PHE A 51 1.57 12.65 -15.41
N VAL A 52 0.30 12.27 -15.64
CA VAL A 52 -0.62 11.81 -14.61
C VAL A 52 -1.27 10.50 -15.05
N VAL A 53 -1.40 9.57 -14.12
CA VAL A 53 -2.10 8.29 -14.30
C VAL A 53 -3.38 8.30 -13.48
N VAL A 54 -4.48 8.00 -14.13
CA VAL A 54 -5.80 7.86 -13.52
C VAL A 54 -6.27 6.42 -13.63
N ASN A 55 -6.85 5.87 -12.55
CA ASN A 55 -7.52 4.58 -12.56
C ASN A 55 -8.83 4.68 -11.76
N GLY A 56 -9.96 4.46 -12.43
CA GLY A 56 -11.27 4.74 -11.83
C GLY A 56 -11.41 6.21 -11.40
N ASN A 57 -11.68 6.44 -10.12
CA ASN A 57 -11.74 7.79 -9.53
C ASN A 57 -10.43 8.26 -8.90
N SER A 58 -9.34 7.50 -9.09
CA SER A 58 -8.07 7.73 -8.41
C SER A 58 -7.04 8.39 -9.31
N VAL A 59 -6.37 9.42 -8.82
CA VAL A 59 -5.11 9.92 -9.35
C VAL A 59 -3.98 9.10 -8.73
N VAL A 60 -3.48 8.11 -9.48
CA VAL A 60 -2.52 7.09 -9.01
C VAL A 60 -1.09 7.63 -8.94
N ILE A 61 -0.68 8.36 -9.99
CA ILE A 61 0.65 8.98 -10.11
C ILE A 61 0.46 10.36 -10.72
N LEU A 62 1.16 11.36 -10.21
CA LEU A 62 1.32 12.67 -10.83
C LEU A 62 2.77 13.08 -10.68
N CYS A 63 3.50 13.11 -11.79
CA CYS A 63 4.92 13.43 -11.83
C CYS A 63 5.19 14.61 -12.76
N VAL A 64 6.10 15.51 -12.35
CA VAL A 64 6.68 16.57 -13.18
C VAL A 64 8.17 16.62 -12.88
N LYS A 65 9.01 16.64 -13.92
CA LYS A 65 10.47 16.81 -13.80
C LYS A 65 10.80 18.03 -12.96
N LYS A 66 11.86 17.93 -12.16
CA LYS A 66 12.17 18.91 -11.11
C LYS A 66 12.31 20.34 -11.66
N GLU A 67 13.00 20.52 -12.77
CA GLU A 67 13.23 21.82 -13.41
C GLU A 67 11.98 22.48 -14.00
N TYR A 68 10.89 21.70 -14.21
CA TYR A 68 9.60 22.20 -14.73
C TYR A 68 8.53 22.36 -13.65
N ARG A 69 8.87 22.09 -12.38
CA ARG A 69 7.97 22.33 -11.25
C ARG A 69 7.74 23.83 -11.08
N HIS A 70 6.65 24.19 -10.39
CA HIS A 70 6.20 25.58 -10.15
C HIS A 70 5.84 26.37 -11.41
N SER A 71 5.80 25.73 -12.59
CA SER A 71 5.45 26.34 -13.90
C SER A 71 4.06 25.89 -14.40
N SER A 72 3.16 25.56 -13.50
CA SER A 72 1.75 25.18 -13.75
C SER A 72 1.52 23.82 -14.45
N TYR A 73 2.53 23.08 -14.87
CA TYR A 73 2.34 21.80 -15.54
C TYR A 73 1.59 20.78 -14.66
N GLY A 74 1.98 20.65 -13.40
CA GLY A 74 1.28 19.77 -12.45
C GLY A 74 -0.19 20.16 -12.25
N LYS A 75 -0.49 21.47 -12.26
CA LYS A 75 -1.88 21.96 -12.22
C LYS A 75 -2.67 21.53 -13.46
N HIS A 76 -2.09 21.68 -14.65
CA HIS A 76 -2.76 21.28 -15.90
C HIS A 76 -3.00 19.78 -15.95
N LEU A 77 -2.01 18.96 -15.58
CA LEU A 77 -2.17 17.51 -15.50
C LEU A 77 -3.28 17.10 -14.52
N LEU A 78 -3.34 17.75 -13.35
CA LEU A 78 -4.40 17.47 -12.37
C LEU A 78 -5.80 17.86 -12.91
N ILE A 79 -5.92 19.01 -13.60
CA ILE A 79 -7.19 19.43 -14.24
C ILE A 79 -7.63 18.42 -15.30
N MET A 80 -6.71 17.89 -16.11
CA MET A 80 -7.04 16.85 -17.10
C MET A 80 -7.56 15.58 -16.42
N ALA A 81 -6.92 15.15 -15.33
CA ALA A 81 -7.33 13.99 -14.54
C ALA A 81 -8.72 14.23 -13.89
N GLU A 82 -8.93 15.39 -13.24
CA GLU A 82 -10.21 15.77 -12.65
C GLU A 82 -11.33 15.80 -13.69
N GLY A 83 -11.09 16.39 -14.87
CA GLY A 83 -12.06 16.43 -15.98
C GLY A 83 -12.42 15.05 -16.49
N PHE A 84 -11.45 14.12 -16.61
CA PHE A 84 -11.71 12.74 -16.99
C PHE A 84 -12.53 11.99 -15.94
N ILE A 85 -12.15 12.10 -14.66
CA ILE A 85 -12.84 11.43 -13.56
C ILE A 85 -14.28 11.93 -13.40
N SER A 86 -14.50 13.24 -13.56
CA SER A 86 -15.81 13.87 -13.39
C SER A 86 -16.90 13.37 -14.36
N ALA A 87 -16.50 12.73 -15.46
CA ALA A 87 -17.44 12.15 -16.41
C ALA A 87 -18.18 10.91 -15.84
N SER A 88 -17.65 10.25 -14.80
CA SER A 88 -18.19 8.98 -14.32
C SER A 88 -18.23 8.83 -12.80
N TYR A 89 -17.65 9.75 -12.04
CA TYR A 89 -17.52 9.66 -10.58
C TYR A 89 -17.86 11.01 -9.93
N ASP A 90 -18.25 10.97 -8.66
CA ASP A 90 -18.61 12.15 -7.86
C ASP A 90 -17.46 12.68 -6.97
N GLU A 91 -16.35 11.93 -6.91
CA GLU A 91 -15.21 12.24 -6.07
C GLU A 91 -13.90 11.87 -6.75
N VAL A 92 -12.86 12.68 -6.58
CA VAL A 92 -11.47 12.36 -6.93
C VAL A 92 -10.73 11.98 -5.68
N VAL A 93 -10.02 10.83 -5.73
CA VAL A 93 -9.17 10.32 -4.65
C VAL A 93 -7.71 10.40 -5.09
N LEU A 94 -6.81 10.74 -4.20
CA LEU A 94 -5.37 10.73 -4.45
C LEU A 94 -4.76 9.42 -3.95
N GLY A 95 -3.99 8.76 -4.81
CA GLY A 95 -3.43 7.42 -4.55
C GLY A 95 -4.34 6.30 -5.06
N GLY A 96 -4.00 5.07 -4.78
CA GLY A 96 -4.70 3.87 -5.27
C GLY A 96 -3.91 3.14 -6.36
N GLY A 97 -4.61 2.35 -7.17
CA GLY A 97 -4.00 1.59 -8.27
C GLY A 97 -2.98 0.52 -7.83
N GLY A 98 -2.83 0.25 -6.53
CA GLY A 98 -1.85 -0.69 -5.98
C GLY A 98 -0.45 -0.10 -5.84
N LEU A 99 -0.33 1.23 -5.80
CA LEU A 99 0.94 1.95 -5.62
C LEU A 99 0.91 2.81 -4.36
N PHE A 100 0.59 4.10 -4.46
CA PHE A 100 0.45 4.97 -3.30
C PHE A 100 -0.94 4.80 -2.68
N GLN A 101 -1.02 4.76 -1.36
CA GLN A 101 -2.31 4.79 -0.66
C GLN A 101 -2.94 6.19 -0.69
N GLY A 102 -2.09 7.21 -0.66
CA GLY A 102 -2.41 8.62 -0.70
C GLY A 102 -1.18 9.41 -1.14
N VAL A 103 -1.06 10.64 -0.68
CA VAL A 103 0.09 11.51 -0.95
C VAL A 103 1.13 11.35 0.17
N PRO A 104 2.39 10.99 -0.12
CA PRO A 104 3.45 11.01 0.88
C PRO A 104 3.52 12.36 1.60
N CYS A 105 3.53 12.37 2.93
CA CYS A 105 3.40 13.59 3.73
C CYS A 105 4.45 13.76 4.84
N ASP A 106 5.41 12.86 4.95
CA ASP A 106 6.52 12.91 5.90
C ASP A 106 7.83 13.45 5.29
N GLU A 107 7.74 14.13 4.16
CA GLU A 107 8.87 14.66 3.39
C GLU A 107 9.26 16.10 3.77
N GLY A 108 8.62 16.67 4.78
CA GLY A 108 8.89 18.04 5.22
C GLY A 108 8.56 19.07 4.13
N GLU A 109 9.51 19.94 3.80
CA GLU A 109 9.32 21.01 2.80
C GLU A 109 9.16 20.49 1.36
N GLU A 110 9.56 19.24 1.08
CA GLU A 110 9.40 18.60 -0.23
C GLU A 110 8.02 17.95 -0.42
N SER A 111 7.17 17.95 0.62
CA SER A 111 5.83 17.39 0.56
C SER A 111 4.96 18.05 -0.51
N SER A 112 4.29 17.22 -1.31
CA SER A 112 3.32 17.68 -2.31
C SER A 112 1.92 17.93 -1.74
N VAL A 113 1.67 17.66 -0.47
CA VAL A 113 0.36 17.92 0.18
C VAL A 113 -0.14 19.35 0.00
N PRO A 114 0.68 20.41 0.24
CA PRO A 114 0.23 21.79 0.03
C PRO A 114 -0.18 22.11 -1.42
N PHE A 115 0.35 21.37 -2.40
CA PHE A 115 -0.07 21.52 -3.79
C PHE A 115 -1.52 21.09 -3.98
N PHE A 116 -1.94 19.99 -3.35
CA PHE A 116 -3.29 19.46 -3.43
C PHE A 116 -4.27 20.25 -2.55
N GLU A 117 -3.88 20.62 -1.33
CA GLU A 117 -4.72 21.45 -0.43
C GLU A 117 -5.12 22.77 -1.07
N LYS A 118 -4.18 23.48 -1.73
CA LYS A 118 -4.47 24.72 -2.49
C LYS A 118 -5.45 24.52 -3.66
N ARG A 119 -5.79 23.28 -4.00
CA ARG A 119 -6.72 22.91 -5.07
C ARG A 119 -8.01 22.27 -4.55
N GLY A 120 -8.24 22.40 -3.23
CA GLY A 120 -9.48 21.99 -2.59
C GLY A 120 -9.52 20.52 -2.17
N TYR A 121 -8.38 19.81 -2.19
CA TYR A 121 -8.32 18.47 -1.62
C TYR A 121 -8.22 18.55 -0.10
N ASN A 122 -8.90 17.62 0.59
CA ASN A 122 -8.85 17.45 2.04
C ASN A 122 -8.65 15.98 2.38
N ALA A 123 -8.19 15.69 3.58
CA ALA A 123 -8.06 14.33 4.09
C ALA A 123 -8.65 14.24 5.49
N ASP A 124 -9.39 13.16 5.76
CA ASP A 124 -9.95 12.87 7.08
C ASP A 124 -8.90 12.24 7.99
N PHE A 125 -7.90 11.55 7.41
CA PHE A 125 -6.84 10.87 8.14
C PHE A 125 -5.57 10.72 7.31
N THR A 126 -4.50 10.32 8.01
CA THR A 126 -3.21 9.95 7.41
C THR A 126 -2.97 8.48 7.68
N SER A 127 -2.75 7.70 6.62
CA SER A 127 -2.35 6.31 6.72
C SER A 127 -0.88 6.19 7.12
N VAL A 128 -0.55 5.18 7.92
CA VAL A 128 0.82 4.89 8.36
C VAL A 128 1.26 3.56 7.79
N ASN A 129 2.46 3.52 7.20
CA ASN A 129 3.13 2.29 6.82
C ASN A 129 4.29 2.02 7.77
N MET A 130 4.53 0.75 8.06
CA MET A 130 5.63 0.32 8.91
C MET A 130 6.45 -0.74 8.20
N GLY A 131 7.72 -0.86 8.58
CA GLY A 131 8.64 -1.86 8.06
C GLY A 131 9.48 -2.52 9.14
N LEU A 132 9.94 -3.73 8.86
CA LEU A 132 10.89 -4.46 9.69
C LEU A 132 11.98 -5.04 8.80
N THR A 133 13.22 -4.58 8.97
CA THR A 133 14.37 -5.24 8.33
C THR A 133 14.66 -6.57 9.03
N LEU A 134 14.72 -7.66 8.26
CA LEU A 134 14.96 -9.00 8.74
C LEU A 134 16.47 -9.26 8.85
N ASN A 135 16.95 -9.36 10.07
CA ASN A 135 18.34 -9.67 10.42
C ASN A 135 18.37 -10.42 11.76
N GLU A 136 19.53 -10.87 12.18
CA GLU A 136 19.69 -11.66 13.42
C GLU A 136 19.09 -10.96 14.64
N LYS A 137 19.25 -9.62 14.76
CA LYS A 137 18.73 -8.84 15.89
C LYS A 137 17.19 -8.79 15.90
N SER A 138 16.57 -8.52 14.75
CA SER A 138 15.11 -8.51 14.66
C SER A 138 14.51 -9.89 14.87
N VAL A 139 15.13 -10.92 14.30
CA VAL A 139 14.75 -12.33 14.49
C VAL A 139 14.83 -12.74 15.96
N GLN A 140 15.90 -12.37 16.67
CA GLN A 140 16.00 -12.65 18.09
C GLN A 140 14.87 -12.01 18.88
N LYS A 141 14.55 -10.74 18.60
CA LYS A 141 13.43 -10.04 19.23
C LYS A 141 12.08 -10.72 18.95
N LEU A 142 11.84 -11.18 17.73
CA LEU A 142 10.63 -11.91 17.37
C LEU A 142 10.51 -13.25 18.12
N LYS A 143 11.61 -13.97 18.31
CA LYS A 143 11.66 -15.23 19.08
C LYS A 143 11.35 -15.04 20.58
N GLU A 144 11.67 -13.87 21.12
CA GLU A 144 11.41 -13.53 22.53
C GLU A 144 9.94 -13.17 22.81
N ILE A 145 9.11 -12.95 21.77
CA ILE A 145 7.68 -12.70 21.96
C ILE A 145 7.03 -13.94 22.58
N PRO A 146 6.31 -13.82 23.72
CA PRO A 146 5.65 -14.95 24.34
C PRO A 146 4.58 -15.60 23.45
N ARG A 147 4.55 -16.93 23.43
CA ARG A 147 3.50 -17.72 22.74
C ARG A 147 2.50 -18.18 23.78
N PRO A 148 1.21 -17.81 23.64
CA PRO A 148 0.15 -18.27 24.54
C PRO A 148 0.02 -19.80 24.53
N ASP A 149 -0.18 -20.39 25.70
CA ASP A 149 -0.40 -21.83 25.85
C ASP A 149 -1.68 -22.28 25.10
N GLY A 150 -1.60 -23.48 24.50
CA GLY A 150 -2.73 -24.09 23.80
C GLY A 150 -3.06 -23.44 22.45
N VAL A 151 -2.18 -22.59 21.91
CA VAL A 151 -2.30 -22.01 20.58
C VAL A 151 -1.21 -22.57 19.67
N THR A 152 -1.58 -23.05 18.50
CA THR A 152 -0.66 -23.48 17.43
C THR A 152 -0.74 -22.53 16.25
N TYR A 153 0.37 -22.38 15.53
CA TYR A 153 0.46 -21.51 14.36
C TYR A 153 0.80 -22.36 13.14
N ARG A 154 -0.02 -22.25 12.09
CA ARG A 154 0.19 -22.94 10.81
C ARG A 154 -0.44 -22.19 9.66
N PHE A 155 0.03 -22.43 8.45
CA PHE A 155 -0.66 -21.91 7.27
C PHE A 155 -2.00 -22.63 7.05
N ALA A 156 -2.96 -21.90 6.52
CA ALA A 156 -4.28 -22.43 6.13
C ALA A 156 -4.12 -23.43 4.97
N ASP A 157 -5.00 -24.44 4.97
CA ASP A 157 -5.23 -25.33 3.83
C ASP A 157 -6.67 -25.22 3.34
N ASP A 158 -7.03 -25.99 2.29
CA ASP A 158 -8.36 -25.95 1.67
C ASP A 158 -9.50 -26.26 2.65
N ASN A 159 -9.24 -27.07 3.68
CA ASN A 159 -10.24 -27.45 4.69
C ASN A 159 -10.54 -26.32 5.68
N ASP A 160 -9.68 -25.31 5.76
CA ASP A 160 -9.85 -24.19 6.67
C ASP A 160 -10.77 -23.10 6.11
N ARG A 161 -11.05 -23.13 4.80
CA ARG A 161 -11.70 -22.02 4.08
C ARG A 161 -12.96 -21.48 4.75
N GLU A 162 -13.88 -22.35 5.08
CA GLU A 162 -15.16 -21.97 5.70
C GLU A 162 -14.94 -21.36 7.10
N LYS A 163 -14.10 -22.01 7.91
CA LYS A 163 -13.77 -21.54 9.27
C LYS A 163 -13.01 -20.21 9.22
N LEU A 164 -12.11 -20.04 8.25
CA LEU A 164 -11.36 -18.80 8.05
C LEU A 164 -12.31 -17.63 7.72
N LEU A 165 -13.22 -17.79 6.77
CA LEU A 165 -14.17 -16.73 6.42
C LEU A 165 -15.09 -16.37 7.60
N ALA A 166 -15.50 -17.36 8.40
CA ALA A 166 -16.25 -17.11 9.63
C ALA A 166 -15.43 -16.33 10.65
N ALA A 167 -14.14 -16.66 10.83
CA ALA A 167 -13.23 -15.93 11.72
C ALA A 167 -12.96 -14.50 11.23
N VAL A 168 -12.80 -14.31 9.91
CA VAL A 168 -12.66 -12.97 9.29
C VAL A 168 -13.90 -12.13 9.57
N LYS A 169 -15.09 -12.69 9.34
CA LYS A 169 -16.37 -12.01 9.60
C LYS A 169 -16.51 -11.60 11.07
N ASP A 170 -16.10 -12.48 12.00
CA ASP A 170 -16.13 -12.17 13.44
C ASP A 170 -15.14 -11.06 13.79
N ALA A 171 -13.91 -11.13 13.28
CA ALA A 171 -12.86 -10.19 13.65
C ALA A 171 -13.03 -8.81 13.00
N GLN A 172 -13.30 -8.78 11.68
CA GLN A 172 -13.41 -7.57 10.86
C GLN A 172 -14.18 -7.90 9.56
N ALA A 173 -15.49 -7.71 9.57
CA ALA A 173 -16.37 -8.07 8.46
C ALA A 173 -16.01 -7.38 7.12
N ASP A 174 -15.48 -6.15 7.17
CA ASP A 174 -15.09 -5.39 5.98
C ASP A 174 -13.92 -6.03 5.20
N TRP A 175 -13.22 -6.99 5.79
CA TRP A 175 -12.15 -7.73 5.12
C TRP A 175 -12.63 -8.96 4.34
N LEU A 176 -13.92 -9.36 4.49
CA LEU A 176 -14.46 -10.53 3.76
C LEU A 176 -14.18 -10.49 2.25
N PRO A 177 -14.45 -9.39 1.52
CA PRO A 177 -14.17 -9.33 0.09
C PRO A 177 -12.70 -9.58 -0.25
N ILE A 178 -11.77 -9.08 0.58
CA ILE A 178 -10.33 -9.27 0.38
C ILE A 178 -9.99 -10.76 0.42
N PHE A 179 -10.50 -11.49 1.42
CA PHE A 179 -10.25 -12.92 1.55
C PHE A 179 -11.00 -13.74 0.50
N GLU A 180 -12.18 -13.31 0.04
CA GLU A 180 -12.95 -13.98 -1.01
C GLU A 180 -12.29 -13.85 -2.39
N GLU A 181 -11.72 -12.71 -2.70
CA GLU A 181 -11.02 -12.42 -3.96
C GLU A 181 -9.62 -13.05 -4.01
N ASN A 182 -8.89 -13.09 -2.89
CA ASN A 182 -7.52 -13.59 -2.82
C ASN A 182 -7.46 -15.00 -2.20
N LYS A 183 -8.11 -15.97 -2.85
CA LYS A 183 -8.22 -17.34 -2.35
C LYS A 183 -6.88 -18.05 -2.18
N ASP A 184 -5.92 -17.74 -3.04
CA ASP A 184 -4.61 -18.38 -3.08
C ASP A 184 -3.56 -17.65 -2.22
N ALA A 185 -3.92 -16.53 -1.59
CA ALA A 185 -3.00 -15.81 -0.72
C ALA A 185 -2.65 -16.66 0.52
N PRO A 186 -1.37 -16.78 0.88
CA PRO A 186 -0.96 -17.52 2.07
C PRO A 186 -1.49 -16.87 3.35
N VAL A 187 -2.29 -17.59 4.11
CA VAL A 187 -2.84 -17.12 5.39
C VAL A 187 -2.26 -17.93 6.54
N LEU A 188 -1.59 -17.25 7.47
CA LEU A 188 -1.16 -17.85 8.73
C LEU A 188 -2.33 -17.83 9.72
N LEU A 189 -2.60 -18.96 10.35
CA LEU A 189 -3.64 -19.15 11.36
C LEU A 189 -3.04 -19.32 12.74
N ALA A 190 -3.67 -18.71 13.73
CA ALA A 190 -3.55 -19.09 15.13
C ALA A 190 -4.74 -19.98 15.49
N VAL A 191 -4.49 -21.23 15.86
CA VAL A 191 -5.51 -22.24 16.12
C VAL A 191 -5.51 -22.63 17.60
N CYS A 192 -6.70 -22.64 18.21
CA CYS A 192 -6.91 -23.06 19.60
C CYS A 192 -7.93 -24.21 19.62
N GLY A 193 -7.47 -25.43 19.84
CA GLY A 193 -8.28 -26.64 19.61
C GLY A 193 -8.69 -26.71 18.13
N ASP A 194 -9.99 -26.76 17.86
CA ASP A 194 -10.53 -26.80 16.51
C ASP A 194 -10.99 -25.42 15.96
N GLU A 195 -10.76 -24.34 16.71
CA GLU A 195 -11.21 -23.00 16.37
C GLU A 195 -10.05 -22.14 15.84
N ILE A 196 -10.32 -21.32 14.83
CA ILE A 196 -9.41 -20.27 14.37
C ILE A 196 -9.54 -19.10 15.33
N ALA A 197 -8.50 -18.89 16.14
CA ALA A 197 -8.42 -17.80 17.10
C ALA A 197 -7.90 -16.50 16.46
N GLY A 198 -7.09 -16.61 15.40
CA GLY A 198 -6.56 -15.47 14.65
C GLY A 198 -6.08 -15.86 13.26
N PHE A 199 -5.88 -14.87 12.43
CA PHE A 199 -5.42 -15.03 11.03
C PHE A 199 -4.65 -13.80 10.59
N GLU A 200 -3.73 -13.96 9.65
CA GLU A 200 -3.06 -12.87 8.91
C GLU A 200 -2.60 -13.35 7.53
N MET A 201 -2.63 -12.47 6.54
CA MET A 201 -2.02 -12.72 5.24
C MET A 201 -0.51 -12.52 5.32
N VAL A 202 0.26 -13.48 4.78
CA VAL A 202 1.73 -13.48 4.85
C VAL A 202 2.27 -13.73 3.44
N GLU A 203 2.65 -12.68 2.75
CA GLU A 203 3.03 -12.73 1.34
C GLU A 203 4.54 -12.52 1.15
N GLU A 204 5.16 -13.35 0.30
CA GLU A 204 6.45 -13.06 -0.31
C GLU A 204 6.24 -12.13 -1.51
N TYR A 205 7.24 -11.35 -1.88
CA TYR A 205 7.16 -10.37 -2.97
C TYR A 205 6.05 -9.31 -2.79
N GLY A 206 5.58 -9.14 -1.56
CA GLY A 206 4.67 -8.07 -1.19
C GLY A 206 5.38 -6.74 -0.98
N GLY A 207 4.59 -5.70 -0.71
CA GLY A 207 5.08 -4.35 -0.47
C GLY A 207 4.93 -3.43 -1.66
N MET A 208 5.27 -2.14 -1.46
CA MET A 208 4.95 -1.08 -2.43
C MET A 208 6.17 -0.68 -3.26
N PHE A 209 7.25 -0.28 -2.60
CA PHE A 209 8.39 0.35 -3.27
C PHE A 209 9.65 -0.48 -3.12
N PHE A 210 10.05 -1.14 -4.18
CA PHE A 210 11.33 -1.84 -4.31
C PHE A 210 11.75 -1.92 -5.79
N SER A 211 13.04 -1.90 -6.04
CA SER A 211 13.63 -1.93 -7.38
C SER A 211 14.69 -3.01 -7.56
N ASP A 212 14.95 -3.80 -6.52
CA ASP A 212 15.87 -4.93 -6.58
C ASP A 212 15.12 -6.25 -6.87
N ASN A 213 15.87 -7.33 -7.03
CA ASN A 213 15.35 -8.68 -7.24
C ASN A 213 15.27 -9.48 -5.93
N GLU A 214 15.36 -8.82 -4.77
CA GLU A 214 15.28 -9.48 -3.48
C GLU A 214 13.82 -9.74 -3.09
N LYS A 215 13.61 -10.67 -2.18
CA LYS A 215 12.28 -10.96 -1.66
C LYS A 215 11.93 -9.95 -0.56
N HIS A 216 10.83 -9.26 -0.75
CA HIS A 216 10.22 -8.38 0.23
C HIS A 216 8.92 -9.01 0.73
N GLY A 217 8.78 -9.11 2.05
CA GLY A 217 7.59 -9.68 2.66
C GLY A 217 6.51 -8.62 2.90
N MET A 218 5.26 -9.05 2.97
CA MET A 218 4.16 -8.24 3.44
C MET A 218 3.30 -9.04 4.41
N ILE A 219 2.89 -8.41 5.51
CA ILE A 219 1.88 -8.94 6.42
C ILE A 219 0.70 -7.98 6.41
N GLY A 220 -0.49 -8.52 6.21
CA GLY A 220 -1.74 -7.77 6.14
C GLY A 220 -2.90 -8.47 6.82
N CYS A 221 -4.01 -7.76 7.00
CA CYS A 221 -5.26 -8.29 7.54
C CYS A 221 -5.07 -9.08 8.84
N VAL A 222 -4.30 -8.54 9.80
CA VAL A 222 -4.02 -9.20 11.09
C VAL A 222 -5.25 -9.15 11.98
N GLY A 223 -5.96 -10.25 12.08
CA GLY A 223 -7.21 -10.38 12.84
C GLY A 223 -7.13 -11.38 13.98
N VAL A 224 -7.83 -11.07 15.08
CA VAL A 224 -8.07 -12.00 16.21
C VAL A 224 -9.56 -11.97 16.52
N THR A 225 -10.19 -13.15 16.54
CA THR A 225 -11.62 -13.30 16.81
C THR A 225 -11.96 -12.79 18.20
N HIS A 226 -13.16 -12.27 18.39
CA HIS A 226 -13.57 -11.57 19.62
C HIS A 226 -13.31 -12.39 20.90
N LYS A 227 -13.64 -13.71 20.85
CA LYS A 227 -13.44 -14.66 21.95
C LYS A 227 -11.99 -14.76 22.44
N TYR A 228 -11.01 -14.54 21.54
CA TYR A 228 -9.59 -14.79 21.79
C TYR A 228 -8.74 -13.50 21.93
N ARG A 229 -9.37 -12.32 21.86
CA ARG A 229 -8.68 -11.03 22.02
C ARG A 229 -8.03 -10.88 23.40
N ARG A 230 -6.99 -10.03 23.47
CA ARG A 230 -6.24 -9.67 24.69
C ARG A 230 -5.50 -10.82 25.38
N ARG A 231 -5.24 -11.91 24.66
CA ARG A 231 -4.46 -13.07 25.14
C ARG A 231 -3.05 -13.14 24.55
N GLY A 232 -2.55 -12.11 23.87
CA GLY A 232 -1.23 -12.09 23.23
C GLY A 232 -1.18 -12.79 21.86
N ILE A 233 -2.28 -13.44 21.42
CA ILE A 233 -2.31 -14.27 20.19
C ILE A 233 -1.90 -13.49 18.94
N GLY A 234 -2.46 -12.30 18.73
CA GLY A 234 -2.12 -11.49 17.54
C GLY A 234 -0.63 -11.15 17.50
N LEU A 235 -0.04 -10.76 18.65
CA LEU A 235 1.38 -10.41 18.71
C LEU A 235 2.27 -11.62 18.40
N ALA A 236 1.94 -12.78 18.98
CA ALA A 236 2.65 -14.02 18.74
C ALA A 236 2.49 -14.48 17.28
N MET A 237 1.30 -14.39 16.71
CA MET A 237 1.02 -14.75 15.32
C MET A 237 1.83 -13.88 14.35
N THR A 238 1.82 -12.54 14.51
CA THR A 238 2.62 -11.65 13.66
C THR A 238 4.13 -11.89 13.85
N ALA A 239 4.58 -12.30 15.03
CA ALA A 239 5.97 -12.76 15.20
C ALA A 239 6.25 -14.04 14.39
N GLU A 240 5.34 -15.03 14.40
CA GLU A 240 5.45 -16.26 13.60
C GLU A 240 5.43 -15.97 12.09
N GLY A 241 4.51 -15.13 11.61
CA GLY A 241 4.47 -14.71 10.22
C GLY A 241 5.77 -14.02 9.78
N SER A 242 6.30 -13.15 10.64
CA SER A 242 7.58 -12.47 10.38
C SER A 242 8.77 -13.46 10.34
N LEU A 243 8.80 -14.44 11.24
CA LEU A 243 9.82 -15.49 11.24
C LEU A 243 9.72 -16.39 10.00
N SER A 244 8.51 -16.72 9.56
CA SER A 244 8.29 -17.52 8.35
C SER A 244 8.80 -16.79 7.08
N LEU A 245 8.68 -15.48 7.02
CA LEU A 245 9.22 -14.67 5.92
C LEU A 245 10.76 -14.61 5.96
N TYR A 246 11.35 -14.54 7.15
CA TYR A 246 12.81 -14.66 7.30
C TYR A 246 13.33 -16.02 6.81
N GLU A 247 12.67 -17.12 7.18
CA GLU A 247 13.03 -18.48 6.73
C GLU A 247 12.92 -18.64 5.20
N ARG A 248 12.04 -17.86 4.55
CA ARG A 248 11.88 -17.80 3.09
C ARG A 248 12.86 -16.82 2.43
N ASN A 249 13.82 -16.27 3.18
CA ASN A 249 14.83 -15.32 2.73
C ASN A 249 14.27 -13.97 2.27
N CYS A 250 13.19 -13.49 2.86
CA CYS A 250 12.78 -12.11 2.69
C CYS A 250 13.77 -11.17 3.40
N LYS A 251 14.07 -10.04 2.77
CA LYS A 251 14.99 -9.01 3.27
C LYS A 251 14.34 -8.11 4.34
N ASP A 252 13.10 -7.80 4.13
CA ASP A 252 12.28 -6.98 5.01
C ASP A 252 10.80 -7.37 4.94
N ILE A 253 9.99 -6.76 5.81
CA ILE A 253 8.54 -6.93 5.83
C ILE A 253 7.91 -5.55 5.86
N GLN A 254 6.87 -5.35 5.06
CA GLN A 254 6.06 -4.14 5.03
C GLN A 254 4.67 -4.40 5.63
N LEU A 255 4.18 -3.41 6.37
CA LEU A 255 2.81 -3.33 6.88
C LEU A 255 2.19 -2.06 6.32
N LEU A 256 1.02 -2.17 5.72
CA LEU A 256 0.29 -1.05 5.13
C LEU A 256 -0.98 -0.74 5.95
N TYR A 257 -1.43 0.52 5.94
CA TYR A 257 -2.65 0.97 6.65
C TYR A 257 -2.62 0.68 8.15
N VAL A 258 -1.49 0.96 8.81
CA VAL A 258 -1.33 0.66 10.23
C VAL A 258 -2.00 1.72 11.10
N GLU A 259 -2.97 1.29 11.93
CA GLU A 259 -3.61 2.11 12.96
C GLU A 259 -2.92 1.99 14.33
N ARG A 260 -2.31 0.84 14.61
CA ARG A 260 -1.78 0.49 15.93
C ARG A 260 -0.26 0.50 15.97
N VAL A 261 0.36 1.61 15.64
CA VAL A 261 1.83 1.78 15.56
C VAL A 261 2.54 1.25 16.81
N ALA A 262 2.12 1.68 18.01
CA ALA A 262 2.75 1.25 19.27
C ALA A 262 2.66 -0.25 19.54
N TRP A 263 1.69 -0.95 18.93
CA TRP A 263 1.54 -2.38 19.06
C TRP A 263 2.58 -3.12 18.19
N TYR A 264 2.77 -2.69 16.95
CA TYR A 264 3.78 -3.27 16.05
C TYR A 264 5.21 -2.90 16.44
N ASN A 265 5.44 -1.75 17.10
CA ASN A 265 6.77 -1.40 17.65
C ASN A 265 7.28 -2.46 18.65
N LYS A 266 6.40 -3.19 19.36
CA LYS A 266 6.79 -4.30 20.24
C LYS A 266 7.53 -5.41 19.50
N LEU A 267 7.19 -5.63 18.24
CA LEU A 267 7.82 -6.60 17.34
C LEU A 267 9.09 -6.06 16.66
N GLY A 268 9.33 -4.76 16.74
CA GLY A 268 10.49 -4.09 16.12
C GLY A 268 10.17 -3.41 14.80
N TYR A 269 8.90 -3.38 14.38
CA TYR A 269 8.51 -2.58 13.23
C TYR A 269 8.64 -1.10 13.52
N GLU A 270 9.06 -0.33 12.53
CA GLU A 270 9.23 1.13 12.58
C GLU A 270 8.39 1.79 11.49
N VAL A 271 7.98 3.05 11.70
CA VAL A 271 7.24 3.82 10.69
C VAL A 271 8.17 4.12 9.52
N THR A 272 7.79 3.71 8.32
CA THR A 272 8.56 3.93 7.08
C THR A 272 8.01 5.06 6.23
N SER A 273 6.71 5.28 6.26
CA SER A 273 6.08 6.41 5.55
C SER A 273 4.71 6.75 6.13
N ARG A 274 4.26 7.98 5.82
CA ARG A 274 2.89 8.42 6.06
C ARG A 274 2.29 8.92 4.75
N GLN A 275 1.01 8.61 4.55
CA GLN A 275 0.27 8.91 3.33
C GLN A 275 -0.95 9.74 3.69
N TRP A 276 -1.02 10.98 3.21
CA TRP A 276 -2.16 11.87 3.36
C TRP A 276 -3.27 11.40 2.40
N MET A 277 -4.42 10.98 2.95
CA MET A 277 -5.52 10.34 2.22
C MET A 277 -6.44 11.38 1.58
N GLY A 278 -5.86 12.16 0.65
CA GLY A 278 -6.52 13.31 0.02
C GLY A 278 -7.66 12.92 -0.89
N ARG A 279 -8.78 13.67 -0.80
CA ARG A 279 -9.94 13.54 -1.67
C ARG A 279 -10.60 14.89 -1.95
N LYS A 280 -11.38 14.97 -3.03
CA LYS A 280 -12.12 16.17 -3.42
C LYS A 280 -13.42 15.77 -4.12
N LYS A 281 -14.55 16.34 -3.69
CA LYS A 281 -15.84 16.14 -4.38
C LYS A 281 -15.88 16.90 -5.71
N ILE A 282 -16.48 16.29 -6.71
CA ILE A 282 -16.57 16.87 -8.08
C ILE A 282 -17.30 18.21 -8.10
N GLN A 283 -18.34 18.37 -7.29
CA GLN A 283 -19.07 19.64 -7.18
C GLN A 283 -18.20 20.83 -6.71
N ASP A 284 -17.04 20.53 -6.11
CA ASP A 284 -16.08 21.54 -5.64
C ASP A 284 -14.99 21.84 -6.70
N ILE A 285 -15.07 21.20 -7.89
CA ILE A 285 -14.17 21.46 -9.01
C ILE A 285 -14.73 22.63 -9.81
N MET A 286 -14.05 23.77 -9.76
CA MET A 286 -14.30 24.89 -10.64
C MET A 286 -13.46 24.70 -11.92
N PHE A 287 -14.13 24.55 -13.05
CA PHE A 287 -13.51 24.46 -14.38
C PHE A 287 -13.23 25.84 -14.95
#